data_52a9bc6e45fa8771a2c5d46d99e1e28c
#
_entry.id   52a9bc6e45fa8771a2c5d46d99e1e28c
#
_cell.length_a   1.000
_cell.length_b   1.000
_cell.length_c   1.000
_cell.angle_alpha   90.00
_cell.angle_beta   90.00
_cell.angle_gamma   90.00
#
_symmetry.space_group_name_H-M   'P 1'
#
loop_
_entity.id
_entity.type
_entity.pdbx_description
1 polymer ?
#
loop_
_entity_poly.entity_id
_entity_poly.type
_entity_poly.pdbx_seq_one_letter_code
_entity_poly.pdbx_strand_id
1 'polypeptide(L)'
;MSLLEGQGGSAVLEKYVIKGGKTLSGEVFISGAKNAVAAILPCTILSDEPCIIENIPNISDVNITLQIMSEMGAKIRMLNKTTVEIDTRQLQNVSVPYEKAKLMRATTYFLGTLLGRFHSAHVSMPGGCNLGDRPIDQHLKCFSALGAECEIDGGMVNLKADRLIGTQIFFDKNTVGATINAIMAAVKAEGLTIIENAAKEPHVVDLANCLNSMGADILGAGTDVIKIRGVKYLHGTTYSVIPDQIEAGTFMTIAAAARSNILIRNVIPKHLEPITQKLVKIGVQVEQFDDAVRVIGGPEYYGTSVKTNPHPGFPTDMQPQMAAVLTCAKGASMVTESIFDNRFRYVDELRRMGANISVEGRVAVIEGVEKLKGAPVKATDLRAGAALIVAALGAEGVTEIYDIFHVERGYENMEVKLRSLGADIQKVDEPDPTAEEKALKKAL
;
A
#
# COMPACT_ATOMS: atom_id res chain seq x y z
N MET A 1 -12.11 -25.72 2.17
CA MET A 1 -11.39 -26.73 1.34
C MET A 1 -11.31 -26.15 -0.08
N SER A 2 -10.14 -26.10 -0.69
CA SER A 2 -9.77 -25.60 -2.03
C SER A 2 -9.54 -24.07 -2.21
N LEU A 3 -8.57 -23.49 -1.48
CA LEU A 3 -7.88 -22.26 -1.91
C LEU A 3 -6.35 -22.46 -1.96
N LEU A 4 -5.85 -23.68 -1.83
CA LEU A 4 -4.42 -24.02 -1.77
C LEU A 4 -3.94 -24.95 -2.89
N GLU A 5 -4.79 -25.32 -3.84
CA GLU A 5 -4.39 -26.12 -4.99
C GLU A 5 -4.54 -25.32 -6.28
N GLY A 6 -3.41 -24.96 -6.87
CA GLY A 6 -3.35 -24.54 -8.25
C GLY A 6 -2.49 -23.31 -8.52
N GLN A 7 -1.17 -23.47 -8.57
CA GLN A 7 -0.31 -22.72 -9.50
C GLN A 7 0.99 -23.48 -9.76
N GLY A 8 0.84 -24.68 -10.37
CA GLY A 8 1.88 -25.35 -11.12
C GLY A 8 1.63 -25.27 -12.63
N GLY A 9 0.83 -24.28 -13.08
CA GLY A 9 0.65 -23.94 -14.49
C GLY A 9 1.46 -22.68 -14.81
N SER A 10 1.96 -22.53 -16.02
CA SER A 10 2.52 -21.28 -16.52
C SER A 10 1.49 -20.17 -16.20
N ALA A 11 1.88 -19.18 -15.40
CA ALA A 11 0.99 -18.08 -15.05
C ALA A 11 0.57 -17.42 -16.36
N VAL A 12 -0.71 -17.51 -16.70
CA VAL A 12 -1.27 -16.77 -17.83
C VAL A 12 -1.10 -15.31 -17.51
N LEU A 13 -0.33 -14.59 -18.34
CA LEU A 13 -0.19 -13.15 -18.19
C LEU A 13 -1.50 -12.51 -18.59
N GLU A 14 -1.98 -11.57 -17.81
CA GLU A 14 -3.24 -10.87 -18.03
C GLU A 14 -2.99 -9.38 -18.22
N LYS A 15 -3.86 -8.73 -18.99
CA LYS A 15 -3.84 -7.27 -19.21
C LYS A 15 -5.23 -6.67 -19.04
N TYR A 16 -5.29 -5.39 -18.73
CA TYR A 16 -6.52 -4.60 -18.85
C TYR A 16 -6.62 -3.97 -20.24
N VAL A 17 -7.79 -4.07 -20.84
CA VAL A 17 -8.18 -3.34 -22.04
C VAL A 17 -9.24 -2.33 -21.64
N ILE A 18 -8.93 -1.03 -21.77
CA ILE A 18 -9.79 0.07 -21.31
C ILE A 18 -10.11 0.96 -22.50
N LYS A 19 -11.41 1.12 -22.81
CA LYS A 19 -11.89 2.16 -23.73
C LYS A 19 -12.26 3.39 -22.94
N GLY A 20 -11.44 4.43 -23.05
CA GLY A 20 -11.62 5.67 -22.31
C GLY A 20 -12.70 6.60 -22.86
N GLY A 21 -12.85 7.77 -22.25
CA GLY A 21 -13.77 8.83 -22.66
C GLY A 21 -15.23 8.63 -22.23
N LYS A 22 -15.55 7.59 -21.47
CA LYS A 22 -16.87 7.41 -20.86
C LYS A 22 -16.99 8.17 -19.56
N THR A 23 -18.09 8.88 -19.35
CA THR A 23 -18.47 9.42 -18.04
C THR A 23 -18.99 8.29 -17.16
N LEU A 24 -18.43 8.18 -15.95
CA LEU A 24 -18.78 7.18 -14.95
C LEU A 24 -19.78 7.75 -13.95
N SER A 25 -20.61 6.90 -13.37
CA SER A 25 -21.58 7.30 -12.34
C SER A 25 -21.94 6.12 -11.43
N GLY A 26 -22.47 6.46 -10.27
CA GLY A 26 -22.88 5.46 -9.29
C GLY A 26 -22.06 5.54 -8.00
N GLU A 27 -22.01 4.44 -7.30
CA GLU A 27 -21.28 4.33 -6.03
C GLU A 27 -20.28 3.18 -6.04
N VAL A 28 -19.19 3.37 -5.31
CA VAL A 28 -18.14 2.37 -5.11
C VAL A 28 -17.83 2.24 -3.62
N PHE A 29 -17.71 1.00 -3.14
CA PHE A 29 -17.31 0.68 -1.77
C PHE A 29 -15.81 0.42 -1.71
N ILE A 30 -15.13 1.09 -0.78
CA ILE A 30 -13.69 0.97 -0.58
C ILE A 30 -13.39 -0.23 0.33
N SER A 31 -12.41 -1.01 -0.06
CA SER A 31 -11.93 -2.17 0.68
C SER A 31 -11.05 -1.77 1.86
N GLY A 32 -10.73 -2.72 2.73
CA GLY A 32 -9.80 -2.49 3.84
C GLY A 32 -8.40 -2.08 3.36
N ALA A 33 -7.74 -1.25 4.17
CA ALA A 33 -6.47 -0.64 3.81
C ALA A 33 -5.34 -1.66 3.69
N LYS A 34 -4.79 -1.79 2.47
CA LYS A 34 -3.63 -2.63 2.19
C LYS A 34 -2.48 -2.38 3.17
N ASN A 35 -2.14 -1.11 3.40
CA ASN A 35 -1.00 -0.75 4.25
C ASN A 35 -1.27 -1.03 5.74
N ALA A 36 -2.53 -1.01 6.18
CA ALA A 36 -2.92 -1.36 7.54
C ALA A 36 -2.91 -2.88 7.74
N VAL A 37 -3.56 -3.62 6.86
CA VAL A 37 -3.63 -5.08 6.96
C VAL A 37 -2.25 -5.74 6.91
N ALA A 38 -1.30 -5.17 6.16
CA ALA A 38 0.07 -5.63 6.09
C ALA A 38 0.82 -5.60 7.45
N ALA A 39 0.41 -4.72 8.37
CA ALA A 39 0.92 -4.63 9.74
C ALA A 39 0.03 -5.41 10.72
N ILE A 40 -1.29 -5.35 10.58
CA ILE A 40 -2.27 -5.95 11.51
C ILE A 40 -2.25 -7.47 11.44
N LEU A 41 -2.12 -8.09 10.27
CA LEU A 41 -2.02 -9.55 10.20
C LEU A 41 -0.80 -10.08 10.97
N PRO A 42 0.44 -9.61 10.73
CA PRO A 42 1.58 -10.02 11.53
C PRO A 42 1.45 -9.67 13.02
N CYS A 43 0.80 -8.56 13.41
CA CYS A 43 0.68 -8.20 14.82
C CYS A 43 -0.11 -9.23 15.63
N THR A 44 -0.99 -10.04 15.02
CA THR A 44 -1.69 -11.14 15.70
C THR A 44 -0.74 -12.21 16.24
N ILE A 45 0.51 -12.27 15.74
CA ILE A 45 1.56 -13.13 16.28
C ILE A 45 1.87 -12.80 17.75
N LEU A 46 1.67 -11.56 18.17
CA LEU A 46 1.92 -11.11 19.54
C LEU A 46 0.82 -11.54 20.52
N SER A 47 -0.32 -12.03 20.02
CA SER A 47 -1.46 -12.47 20.83
C SER A 47 -1.22 -13.86 21.41
N ASP A 48 -1.68 -14.06 22.64
CA ASP A 48 -1.74 -15.34 23.34
C ASP A 48 -3.07 -16.08 23.12
N GLU A 49 -3.99 -15.49 22.33
CA GLU A 49 -5.32 -16.01 21.99
C GLU A 49 -5.64 -15.79 20.50
N PRO A 50 -6.66 -16.51 19.95
CA PRO A 50 -7.09 -16.28 18.59
C PRO A 50 -7.63 -14.86 18.36
N CYS A 51 -7.31 -14.28 17.21
CA CYS A 51 -7.80 -12.97 16.77
C CYS A 51 -8.72 -13.13 15.56
N ILE A 52 -9.77 -12.30 15.48
CA ILE A 52 -10.63 -12.16 14.32
C ILE A 52 -10.34 -10.79 13.70
N ILE A 53 -9.89 -10.80 12.45
CA ILE A 53 -9.61 -9.56 11.70
C ILE A 53 -10.63 -9.42 10.57
N GLU A 54 -11.35 -8.29 10.59
CA GLU A 54 -12.40 -7.95 9.66
C GLU A 54 -11.95 -6.90 8.65
N ASN A 55 -12.72 -6.73 7.58
CA ASN A 55 -12.46 -5.77 6.49
C ASN A 55 -11.09 -5.97 5.84
N ILE A 56 -10.63 -7.23 5.73
CA ILE A 56 -9.40 -7.53 4.99
C ILE A 56 -9.68 -7.55 3.49
N PRO A 57 -8.89 -6.88 2.64
CA PRO A 57 -9.07 -6.93 1.20
C PRO A 57 -8.57 -8.26 0.63
N ASN A 58 -9.24 -8.77 -0.40
CA ASN A 58 -8.76 -9.95 -1.13
C ASN A 58 -7.72 -9.52 -2.20
N ILE A 59 -6.50 -9.36 -1.78
CA ILE A 59 -5.34 -8.98 -2.61
C ILE A 59 -4.19 -9.94 -2.40
N SER A 60 -3.28 -10.05 -3.37
CA SER A 60 -2.19 -11.03 -3.30
C SER A 60 -1.24 -10.81 -2.11
N ASP A 61 -0.97 -9.57 -1.70
CA ASP A 61 -0.12 -9.29 -0.53
C ASP A 61 -0.73 -9.85 0.78
N VAL A 62 -2.07 -9.83 0.93
CA VAL A 62 -2.77 -10.46 2.06
C VAL A 62 -2.62 -11.98 2.02
N ASN A 63 -2.86 -12.59 0.86
CA ASN A 63 -2.77 -14.04 0.69
C ASN A 63 -1.35 -14.56 0.98
N ILE A 64 -0.31 -13.84 0.51
CA ILE A 64 1.10 -14.16 0.81
C ILE A 64 1.37 -14.07 2.32
N THR A 65 0.88 -13.02 2.99
CA THR A 65 1.07 -12.87 4.44
C THR A 65 0.43 -14.02 5.22
N LEU A 66 -0.84 -14.35 4.91
CA LEU A 66 -1.54 -15.46 5.54
C LEU A 66 -0.85 -16.81 5.27
N GLN A 67 -0.32 -17.00 4.05
CA GLN A 67 0.43 -18.20 3.71
C GLN A 67 1.74 -18.31 4.53
N ILE A 68 2.50 -17.23 4.66
CA ILE A 68 3.71 -17.19 5.51
C ILE A 68 3.34 -17.59 6.95
N MET A 69 2.30 -16.98 7.51
CA MET A 69 1.85 -17.27 8.88
C MET A 69 1.39 -18.73 9.04
N SER A 70 0.67 -19.28 8.04
CA SER A 70 0.25 -20.68 8.04
C SER A 70 1.43 -21.64 8.02
N GLU A 71 2.47 -21.36 7.22
CA GLU A 71 3.70 -22.18 7.17
C GLU A 71 4.50 -22.09 8.47
N MET A 72 4.39 -20.97 9.20
CA MET A 72 4.94 -20.82 10.54
C MET A 72 4.12 -21.57 11.61
N GLY A 73 2.99 -22.18 11.26
CA GLY A 73 2.14 -22.96 12.16
C GLY A 73 0.92 -22.23 12.70
N ALA A 74 0.61 -21.03 12.23
CA ALA A 74 -0.65 -20.37 12.56
C ALA A 74 -1.84 -21.14 11.95
N LYS A 75 -2.92 -21.29 12.71
CA LYS A 75 -4.20 -21.81 12.19
C LYS A 75 -5.02 -20.65 11.64
N ILE A 76 -5.30 -20.69 10.35
CA ILE A 76 -6.00 -19.62 9.62
C ILE A 76 -7.33 -20.16 9.13
N ARG A 77 -8.42 -19.48 9.46
CA ARG A 77 -9.78 -19.82 9.04
C ARG A 77 -10.49 -18.59 8.48
N MET A 78 -10.77 -18.60 7.18
CA MET A 78 -11.65 -17.58 6.58
C MET A 78 -13.08 -17.79 7.11
N LEU A 79 -13.64 -16.77 7.77
CA LEU A 79 -15.02 -16.79 8.27
C LEU A 79 -15.99 -16.32 7.17
N ASN A 80 -15.55 -15.37 6.34
CA ASN A 80 -16.24 -14.91 5.14
C ASN A 80 -15.19 -14.31 4.16
N LYS A 81 -15.66 -13.60 3.11
CA LYS A 81 -14.75 -13.02 2.08
C LYS A 81 -13.77 -11.99 2.61
N THR A 82 -14.11 -11.29 3.71
CA THR A 82 -13.35 -10.16 4.25
C THR A 82 -13.00 -10.32 5.73
N THR A 83 -13.21 -11.51 6.32
CA THR A 83 -12.97 -11.77 7.74
C THR A 83 -12.19 -13.06 7.92
N VAL A 84 -11.12 -13.00 8.68
CA VAL A 84 -10.26 -14.14 8.99
C VAL A 84 -10.08 -14.31 10.49
N GLU A 85 -10.15 -15.55 10.97
CA GLU A 85 -9.72 -15.94 12.31
C GLU A 85 -8.28 -16.47 12.21
N ILE A 86 -7.41 -15.97 13.08
CA ILE A 86 -5.99 -16.31 13.14
C ILE A 86 -5.65 -16.76 14.55
N ASP A 87 -5.22 -18.02 14.69
CA ASP A 87 -4.74 -18.60 15.95
C ASP A 87 -3.23 -18.88 15.85
N THR A 88 -2.44 -18.11 16.58
CA THR A 88 -0.97 -18.17 16.55
C THR A 88 -0.38 -18.89 17.77
N ARG A 89 -1.19 -19.53 18.62
CA ARG A 89 -0.72 -20.21 19.85
C ARG A 89 0.29 -21.32 19.59
N GLN A 90 0.22 -21.95 18.42
CA GLN A 90 1.14 -23.03 18.01
C GLN A 90 2.18 -22.58 16.99
N LEU A 91 2.26 -21.27 16.74
CA LEU A 91 3.22 -20.70 15.79
C LEU A 91 4.65 -20.95 16.28
N GLN A 92 5.52 -21.35 15.33
CA GLN A 92 6.92 -21.61 15.58
C GLN A 92 7.78 -20.47 15.05
N ASN A 93 8.88 -20.18 15.73
CA ASN A 93 9.84 -19.18 15.26
C ASN A 93 10.72 -19.78 14.16
N VAL A 94 10.18 -19.88 12.96
CA VAL A 94 10.89 -20.33 11.78
C VAL A 94 11.25 -19.15 10.89
N SER A 95 12.29 -19.32 10.09
CA SER A 95 12.74 -18.28 9.15
C SER A 95 11.67 -17.95 8.10
N VAL A 96 11.48 -16.65 7.82
CA VAL A 96 10.70 -16.20 6.67
C VAL A 96 11.59 -16.31 5.42
N PRO A 97 11.29 -17.23 4.47
CA PRO A 97 12.20 -17.58 3.39
C PRO A 97 12.26 -16.48 2.32
N TYR A 98 13.42 -16.40 1.63
CA TYR A 98 13.67 -15.43 0.57
C TYR A 98 12.61 -15.45 -0.53
N GLU A 99 12.16 -16.63 -0.97
CA GLU A 99 11.18 -16.77 -2.06
C GLU A 99 9.87 -16.02 -1.79
N LYS A 100 9.49 -15.84 -0.54
CA LYS A 100 8.30 -15.07 -0.13
C LYS A 100 8.66 -13.64 0.27
N ALA A 101 9.78 -13.42 0.95
CA ALA A 101 10.22 -12.10 1.34
C ALA A 101 10.49 -11.19 0.13
N LYS A 102 10.98 -11.74 -0.99
CA LYS A 102 11.19 -10.99 -2.24
C LYS A 102 9.91 -10.48 -2.89
N LEU A 103 8.76 -11.09 -2.60
CA LEU A 103 7.49 -10.74 -3.25
C LEU A 103 6.88 -9.46 -2.66
N MET A 104 7.14 -9.17 -1.38
CA MET A 104 6.55 -8.01 -0.72
C MET A 104 7.46 -7.45 0.38
N ARG A 105 7.55 -6.10 0.42
CA ARG A 105 8.37 -5.43 1.42
C ARG A 105 7.84 -5.57 2.85
N ALA A 106 6.52 -5.72 3.00
CA ALA A 106 5.87 -5.83 4.30
C ALA A 106 6.33 -7.04 5.14
N THR A 107 7.06 -8.00 4.54
CA THR A 107 7.70 -9.09 5.30
C THR A 107 8.66 -8.58 6.38
N THR A 108 9.16 -7.34 6.28
CA THR A 108 9.92 -6.71 7.37
C THR A 108 9.13 -6.59 8.67
N TYR A 109 7.79 -6.60 8.64
CA TYR A 109 6.97 -6.49 9.85
C TYR A 109 7.04 -7.76 10.73
N PHE A 110 7.43 -8.89 10.14
CA PHE A 110 7.72 -10.09 10.92
C PHE A 110 8.94 -9.92 11.85
N LEU A 111 9.87 -8.99 11.57
CA LEU A 111 11.00 -8.71 12.44
C LEU A 111 10.53 -8.26 13.83
N GLY A 112 9.66 -7.23 13.89
CA GLY A 112 9.17 -6.69 15.15
C GLY A 112 8.28 -7.67 15.92
N THR A 113 7.40 -8.41 15.22
CA THR A 113 6.49 -9.35 15.86
C THR A 113 7.20 -10.59 16.41
N LEU A 114 8.12 -11.17 15.63
CA LEU A 114 8.88 -12.34 16.06
C LEU A 114 9.84 -11.98 17.20
N LEU A 115 10.52 -10.84 17.11
CA LEU A 115 11.37 -10.34 18.17
C LEU A 115 10.56 -10.11 19.48
N GLY A 116 9.38 -9.48 19.37
CA GLY A 116 8.50 -9.23 20.51
C GLY A 116 7.99 -10.53 21.16
N ARG A 117 7.66 -11.56 20.36
CA ARG A 117 7.13 -12.82 20.87
C ARG A 117 8.20 -13.82 21.32
N PHE A 118 9.28 -13.98 20.54
CA PHE A 118 10.26 -15.06 20.71
C PHE A 118 11.65 -14.56 21.12
N HIS A 119 11.82 -13.23 21.27
CA HIS A 119 13.11 -12.60 21.50
C HIS A 119 14.15 -12.92 20.41
N SER A 120 13.71 -13.39 19.28
CA SER A 120 14.54 -13.66 18.10
C SER A 120 13.71 -13.59 16.82
N ALA A 121 14.34 -13.20 15.72
CA ALA A 121 13.72 -13.19 14.41
C ALA A 121 14.75 -13.50 13.32
N HIS A 122 14.33 -14.27 12.30
CA HIS A 122 15.13 -14.60 11.13
C HIS A 122 14.30 -14.34 9.88
N VAL A 123 14.53 -13.18 9.24
CA VAL A 123 13.74 -12.74 8.11
C VAL A 123 14.68 -12.37 6.96
N SER A 124 14.41 -12.92 5.78
CA SER A 124 15.16 -12.53 4.59
C SER A 124 14.98 -11.04 4.28
N MET A 125 16.07 -10.42 3.80
CA MET A 125 16.00 -9.02 3.33
C MET A 125 14.82 -8.85 2.36
N PRO A 126 14.01 -7.80 2.55
CA PRO A 126 12.79 -7.64 1.79
C PRO A 126 13.11 -7.32 0.31
N GLY A 127 12.37 -7.96 -0.56
CA GLY A 127 12.24 -7.56 -1.96
C GLY A 127 11.19 -6.47 -2.14
N GLY A 128 10.57 -6.42 -3.30
CA GLY A 128 9.43 -5.56 -3.60
C GLY A 128 9.71 -4.51 -4.65
N CYS A 129 8.98 -3.39 -4.64
CA CYS A 129 9.00 -2.39 -5.69
C CYS A 129 10.37 -1.71 -5.86
N ASN A 130 10.75 -1.49 -7.11
CA ASN A 130 12.01 -0.83 -7.48
C ASN A 130 11.90 0.70 -7.42
N LEU A 131 11.57 1.23 -6.22
CA LEU A 131 11.37 2.66 -5.96
C LEU A 131 12.63 3.39 -5.47
N GLY A 132 13.81 2.79 -5.64
CA GLY A 132 15.08 3.27 -5.10
C GLY A 132 15.48 2.59 -3.79
N ASP A 133 16.55 3.10 -3.18
CA ASP A 133 17.07 2.56 -1.92
C ASP A 133 16.06 2.69 -0.78
N ARG A 134 15.80 1.59 -0.11
CA ARG A 134 14.90 1.52 1.04
C ARG A 134 15.60 0.80 2.20
N PRO A 135 16.59 1.43 2.81
CA PRO A 135 17.40 0.83 3.86
C PRO A 135 16.55 0.47 5.07
N ILE A 136 17.00 -0.51 5.84
CA ILE A 136 16.38 -0.95 7.09
C ILE A 136 17.15 -0.44 8.33
N ASP A 137 18.04 0.54 8.15
CA ASP A 137 18.88 1.14 9.17
C ASP A 137 18.09 1.58 10.42
N GLN A 138 16.95 2.26 10.20
CA GLN A 138 16.09 2.72 11.30
C GLN A 138 15.34 1.55 12.00
N HIS A 139 15.08 0.45 11.28
CA HIS A 139 14.55 -0.77 11.90
C HIS A 139 15.59 -1.40 12.84
N LEU A 140 16.83 -1.57 12.36
CA LEU A 140 17.91 -2.12 13.17
C LEU A 140 18.24 -1.20 14.36
N LYS A 141 18.25 0.12 14.16
CA LYS A 141 18.43 1.11 15.23
C LYS A 141 17.42 0.93 16.35
N CYS A 142 16.12 0.78 16.04
CA CYS A 142 15.11 0.61 17.08
C CYS A 142 15.25 -0.74 17.80
N PHE A 143 15.56 -1.83 17.11
CA PHE A 143 15.76 -3.13 17.75
C PHE A 143 16.99 -3.15 18.66
N SER A 144 18.11 -2.58 18.19
CA SER A 144 19.31 -2.44 19.04
C SER A 144 19.05 -1.57 20.27
N ALA A 145 18.29 -0.48 20.13
CA ALA A 145 17.91 0.36 21.28
C ALA A 145 17.08 -0.41 22.31
N LEU A 146 16.22 -1.35 21.89
CA LEU A 146 15.46 -2.23 22.77
C LEU A 146 16.29 -3.38 23.38
N GLY A 147 17.57 -3.51 23.01
CA GLY A 147 18.51 -4.50 23.55
C GLY A 147 18.73 -5.74 22.67
N ALA A 148 18.28 -5.72 21.42
CA ALA A 148 18.53 -6.82 20.49
C ALA A 148 19.91 -6.69 19.82
N GLU A 149 20.59 -7.81 19.68
CA GLU A 149 21.70 -7.99 18.75
C GLU A 149 21.13 -8.10 17.33
N CYS A 150 21.69 -7.32 16.40
CA CYS A 150 21.22 -7.24 15.02
C CYS A 150 22.36 -7.59 14.07
N GLU A 151 22.19 -8.62 13.27
CA GLU A 151 23.15 -9.08 12.28
C GLU A 151 22.49 -9.22 10.91
N ILE A 152 23.21 -8.85 9.85
CA ILE A 152 22.81 -9.16 8.47
C ILE A 152 23.87 -10.09 7.90
N ASP A 153 23.47 -11.34 7.65
CA ASP A 153 24.34 -12.35 7.06
C ASP A 153 23.63 -13.08 5.92
N GLY A 154 24.32 -13.26 4.78
CA GLY A 154 23.79 -13.98 3.63
C GLY A 154 22.43 -13.46 3.11
N GLY A 155 22.14 -12.17 3.29
CA GLY A 155 20.83 -11.59 2.92
C GLY A 155 19.70 -11.87 3.93
N MET A 156 20.03 -12.40 5.10
CA MET A 156 19.11 -12.60 6.22
C MET A 156 19.35 -11.54 7.28
N VAL A 157 18.26 -11.02 7.84
CA VAL A 157 18.25 -10.19 9.05
C VAL A 157 18.02 -11.11 10.24
N ASN A 158 19.02 -11.20 11.10
CA ASN A 158 18.99 -12.02 12.30
C ASN A 158 18.94 -11.09 13.52
N LEU A 159 17.90 -11.27 14.34
CA LEU A 159 17.72 -10.52 15.58
C LEU A 159 17.69 -11.49 16.75
N LYS A 160 18.34 -11.13 17.86
CA LYS A 160 18.33 -11.90 19.09
C LYS A 160 18.41 -10.97 20.30
N ALA A 161 17.64 -11.27 21.34
CA ALA A 161 17.68 -10.58 22.60
C ALA A 161 17.45 -11.56 23.75
N ASP A 162 18.14 -11.40 24.89
CA ASP A 162 17.79 -12.14 26.11
C ASP A 162 16.48 -11.59 26.69
N ARG A 163 16.31 -10.27 26.62
CA ARG A 163 15.09 -9.54 26.99
C ARG A 163 15.03 -8.22 26.24
N LEU A 164 13.83 -7.71 26.02
CA LEU A 164 13.61 -6.38 25.45
C LEU A 164 13.34 -5.39 26.58
N ILE A 165 14.02 -4.25 26.56
CA ILE A 165 13.92 -3.22 27.58
C ILE A 165 13.46 -1.93 26.95
N GLY A 166 12.36 -1.36 27.47
CA GLY A 166 11.82 -0.07 27.05
C GLY A 166 12.84 1.05 27.21
N THR A 167 12.94 1.90 26.21
CA THR A 167 13.91 2.99 26.12
C THR A 167 13.39 4.13 25.26
N GLN A 168 14.14 5.22 25.19
CA GLN A 168 13.88 6.31 24.26
C GLN A 168 14.51 6.00 22.89
N ILE A 169 13.69 6.09 21.84
CA ILE A 169 14.09 5.83 20.43
C ILE A 169 13.80 7.09 19.63
N PHE A 170 14.82 7.71 19.08
CA PHE A 170 14.67 8.83 18.16
C PHE A 170 14.99 8.36 16.72
N PHE A 171 14.04 8.52 15.79
CA PHE A 171 14.28 8.26 14.38
C PHE A 171 14.89 9.46 13.68
N ASP A 172 16.00 9.24 12.96
CA ASP A 172 16.72 10.30 12.25
C ASP A 172 15.89 10.86 11.08
N LYS A 173 14.98 10.04 10.56
CA LYS A 173 14.00 10.40 9.54
C LYS A 173 12.65 9.77 9.85
N ASN A 174 11.57 10.45 9.49
CA ASN A 174 10.24 9.88 9.61
C ASN A 174 10.13 8.61 8.74
N THR A 175 9.79 7.48 9.34
CA THR A 175 9.75 6.18 8.68
C THR A 175 8.60 5.31 9.21
N VAL A 176 7.66 4.99 8.34
CA VAL A 176 6.51 4.15 8.65
C VAL A 176 6.95 2.75 9.08
N GLY A 177 7.83 2.12 8.29
CA GLY A 177 8.23 0.74 8.53
C GLY A 177 8.93 0.53 9.88
N ALA A 178 9.87 1.43 10.22
CA ALA A 178 10.56 1.35 11.51
C ALA A 178 9.64 1.69 12.69
N THR A 179 8.72 2.67 12.54
CA THR A 179 7.72 2.98 13.57
C THR A 179 6.83 1.78 13.87
N ILE A 180 6.30 1.10 12.83
CA ILE A 180 5.48 -0.11 12.98
C ILE A 180 6.27 -1.22 13.70
N ASN A 181 7.51 -1.49 13.27
CA ASN A 181 8.35 -2.51 13.89
C ASN A 181 8.74 -2.18 15.34
N ALA A 182 9.02 -0.90 15.62
CA ALA A 182 9.30 -0.45 16.99
C ALA A 182 8.08 -0.64 17.91
N ILE A 183 6.87 -0.31 17.44
CA ILE A 183 5.61 -0.54 18.18
C ILE A 183 5.46 -2.03 18.49
N MET A 184 5.57 -2.90 17.47
CA MET A 184 5.38 -4.34 17.62
C MET A 184 6.38 -5.00 18.59
N ALA A 185 7.64 -4.57 18.59
CA ALA A 185 8.63 -5.07 19.53
C ALA A 185 8.43 -4.49 20.95
N ALA A 186 8.13 -3.18 21.04
CA ALA A 186 8.02 -2.45 22.29
C ALA A 186 6.84 -2.87 23.16
N VAL A 187 5.72 -3.33 22.56
CA VAL A 187 4.55 -3.79 23.34
C VAL A 187 4.84 -5.00 24.23
N LYS A 188 5.93 -5.71 23.98
CA LYS A 188 6.42 -6.83 24.81
C LYS A 188 7.71 -6.49 25.58
N ALA A 189 8.27 -5.28 25.44
CA ALA A 189 9.47 -4.87 26.17
C ALA A 189 9.17 -4.51 27.62
N GLU A 190 10.11 -4.77 28.53
CA GLU A 190 9.98 -4.41 29.94
C GLU A 190 10.08 -2.88 30.13
N GLY A 191 9.09 -2.27 30.77
CA GLY A 191 9.10 -0.85 31.10
C GLY A 191 8.44 0.05 30.05
N LEU A 192 8.93 1.27 29.90
CA LEU A 192 8.38 2.31 29.02
C LEU A 192 9.30 2.55 27.83
N THR A 193 8.74 2.44 26.63
CA THR A 193 9.38 2.88 25.39
C THR A 193 8.78 4.20 24.93
N ILE A 194 9.63 5.15 24.53
CA ILE A 194 9.22 6.43 23.92
C ILE A 194 9.83 6.50 22.53
N ILE A 195 8.97 6.57 21.53
CA ILE A 195 9.39 6.71 20.13
C ILE A 195 9.18 8.16 19.73
N GLU A 196 10.23 8.85 19.29
CA GLU A 196 10.23 10.25 18.84
C GLU A 196 10.48 10.30 17.33
N ASN A 197 9.96 11.33 16.68
CA ASN A 197 9.89 11.49 15.23
C ASN A 197 9.19 10.29 14.55
N ALA A 198 8.16 9.78 15.22
CA ALA A 198 7.35 8.66 14.75
C ALA A 198 6.54 9.01 13.51
N ALA A 199 6.25 8.02 12.68
CA ALA A 199 5.31 8.14 11.57
C ALA A 199 3.86 8.30 12.10
N LYS A 200 3.06 9.12 11.40
CA LYS A 200 1.71 9.53 11.82
C LYS A 200 0.61 8.97 10.91
N GLU A 201 0.98 8.18 9.93
CA GLU A 201 0.08 7.65 8.92
C GLU A 201 -1.10 6.89 9.55
N PRO A 202 -2.31 6.97 8.96
CA PRO A 202 -3.51 6.33 9.51
C PRO A 202 -3.33 4.84 9.83
N HIS A 203 -2.57 4.11 9.04
CA HIS A 203 -2.32 2.69 9.27
C HIS A 203 -1.34 2.41 10.44
N VAL A 204 -0.55 3.40 10.88
CA VAL A 204 0.24 3.31 12.13
C VAL A 204 -0.70 3.46 13.33
N VAL A 205 -1.65 4.39 13.24
CA VAL A 205 -2.70 4.58 14.26
C VAL A 205 -3.58 3.34 14.36
N ASP A 206 -3.96 2.76 13.23
CA ASP A 206 -4.77 1.55 13.12
C ASP A 206 -4.10 0.35 13.80
N LEU A 207 -2.80 0.15 13.54
CA LEU A 207 -2.01 -0.87 14.25
C LEU A 207 -2.00 -0.66 15.76
N ALA A 208 -1.78 0.58 16.23
CA ALA A 208 -1.78 0.89 17.65
C ALA A 208 -3.16 0.63 18.29
N ASN A 209 -4.24 0.97 17.60
CA ASN A 209 -5.61 0.68 18.05
C ASN A 209 -5.88 -0.83 18.10
N CYS A 210 -5.44 -1.59 17.11
CA CYS A 210 -5.55 -3.04 17.10
C CYS A 210 -4.80 -3.66 18.30
N LEU A 211 -3.56 -3.25 18.54
CA LEU A 211 -2.77 -3.74 19.69
C LEU A 211 -3.39 -3.32 21.03
N ASN A 212 -3.92 -2.08 21.14
CA ASN A 212 -4.64 -1.63 22.34
C ASN A 212 -5.93 -2.44 22.58
N SER A 213 -6.62 -2.83 21.51
CA SER A 213 -7.79 -3.74 21.63
C SER A 213 -7.41 -5.16 22.07
N MET A 214 -6.12 -5.52 21.99
CA MET A 214 -5.55 -6.76 22.52
C MET A 214 -5.00 -6.60 23.95
N GLY A 215 -5.09 -5.40 24.54
CA GLY A 215 -4.62 -5.10 25.89
C GLY A 215 -3.24 -4.47 25.96
N ALA A 216 -2.69 -3.95 24.87
CA ALA A 216 -1.49 -3.11 24.90
C ALA A 216 -1.78 -1.74 25.54
N ASP A 217 -0.71 -1.06 25.96
CA ASP A 217 -0.76 0.32 26.51
C ASP A 217 0.07 1.23 25.60
N ILE A 218 -0.57 1.74 24.53
CA ILE A 218 0.04 2.60 23.51
C ILE A 218 -0.69 3.93 23.49
N LEU A 219 0.04 5.02 23.69
CA LEU A 219 -0.47 6.39 23.66
C LEU A 219 0.29 7.23 22.63
N GLY A 220 -0.38 8.20 22.03
CA GLY A 220 0.22 9.19 21.12
C GLY A 220 0.37 8.72 19.67
N ALA A 221 -0.16 7.57 19.28
CA ALA A 221 -0.21 7.18 17.87
C ALA A 221 -0.94 8.25 17.04
N GLY A 222 -0.38 8.61 15.87
CA GLY A 222 -0.84 9.75 15.07
C GLY A 222 -0.17 11.09 15.42
N THR A 223 0.68 11.11 16.45
CA THR A 223 1.57 12.23 16.75
C THR A 223 3.03 11.86 16.47
N ASP A 224 3.95 12.78 16.65
CA ASP A 224 5.39 12.53 16.49
C ASP A 224 6.04 11.83 17.70
N VAL A 225 5.28 11.65 18.80
CA VAL A 225 5.75 10.95 19.99
C VAL A 225 4.78 9.84 20.36
N ILE A 226 5.24 8.59 20.37
CA ILE A 226 4.46 7.42 20.78
C ILE A 226 5.07 6.87 22.07
N LYS A 227 4.23 6.64 23.08
CA LYS A 227 4.62 6.04 24.36
C LYS A 227 4.00 4.68 24.48
N ILE A 228 4.80 3.67 24.81
CA ILE A 228 4.39 2.28 24.89
C ILE A 228 4.88 1.70 26.22
N ARG A 229 3.95 1.30 27.06
CA ARG A 229 4.26 0.51 28.24
C ARG A 229 4.12 -0.97 27.88
N GLY A 230 5.19 -1.70 27.95
CA GLY A 230 5.18 -3.12 27.60
C GLY A 230 4.31 -3.95 28.55
N VAL A 231 3.67 -4.97 27.99
CA VAL A 231 2.76 -5.87 28.70
C VAL A 231 3.20 -7.32 28.55
N LYS A 232 2.95 -8.12 29.58
CA LYS A 232 3.31 -9.56 29.55
C LYS A 232 2.34 -10.35 28.68
N TYR A 233 1.08 -9.96 28.64
CA TYR A 233 0.00 -10.70 28.00
C TYR A 233 -0.79 -9.82 27.05
N LEU A 234 -1.11 -10.37 25.88
CA LEU A 234 -2.01 -9.77 24.90
C LEU A 234 -3.09 -10.78 24.57
N HIS A 235 -4.34 -10.45 24.84
CA HIS A 235 -5.48 -11.31 24.55
C HIS A 235 -5.91 -11.22 23.08
N GLY A 236 -6.80 -12.13 22.66
CA GLY A 236 -7.43 -12.09 21.35
C GLY A 236 -8.36 -10.88 21.21
N THR A 237 -8.62 -10.51 19.97
CA THR A 237 -9.54 -9.41 19.65
C THR A 237 -10.36 -9.70 18.40
N THR A 238 -11.50 -9.02 18.27
CA THR A 238 -12.17 -8.83 16.98
C THR A 238 -11.92 -7.38 16.55
N TYR A 239 -11.22 -7.20 15.45
CA TYR A 239 -10.79 -5.89 14.99
C TYR A 239 -11.06 -5.69 13.50
N SER A 240 -11.67 -4.55 13.15
CA SER A 240 -11.95 -4.18 11.77
C SER A 240 -10.91 -3.19 11.27
N VAL A 241 -10.20 -3.56 10.19
CA VAL A 241 -9.18 -2.72 9.54
C VAL A 241 -9.85 -1.48 8.92
N ILE A 242 -9.20 -0.33 9.03
CA ILE A 242 -9.68 0.92 8.40
C ILE A 242 -9.79 0.77 6.87
N PRO A 243 -10.70 1.51 6.22
CA PRO A 243 -10.78 1.55 4.75
C PRO A 243 -9.55 2.18 4.12
N ASP A 244 -9.23 1.75 2.88
CA ASP A 244 -8.01 2.18 2.17
C ASP A 244 -8.15 3.60 1.61
N GLN A 245 -7.45 4.54 2.22
CA GLN A 245 -7.40 5.94 1.77
C GLN A 245 -6.77 6.09 0.38
N ILE A 246 -5.89 5.17 -0.04
CA ILE A 246 -5.22 5.26 -1.34
C ILE A 246 -6.13 4.70 -2.45
N GLU A 247 -6.87 3.63 -2.17
CA GLU A 247 -7.93 3.16 -3.07
C GLU A 247 -8.99 4.26 -3.23
N ALA A 248 -9.48 4.84 -2.14
CA ALA A 248 -10.44 5.95 -2.17
C ALA A 248 -9.91 7.13 -2.99
N GLY A 249 -8.68 7.57 -2.73
CA GLY A 249 -8.03 8.65 -3.48
C GLY A 249 -7.86 8.32 -4.96
N THR A 250 -7.61 7.05 -5.30
CA THR A 250 -7.54 6.59 -6.70
C THR A 250 -8.90 6.74 -7.39
N PHE A 251 -10.02 6.34 -6.73
CA PHE A 251 -11.35 6.58 -7.29
C PHE A 251 -11.72 8.06 -7.37
N MET A 252 -11.24 8.91 -6.43
CA MET A 252 -11.37 10.37 -6.54
C MET A 252 -10.66 10.91 -7.78
N THR A 253 -9.44 10.45 -8.07
CA THR A 253 -8.68 10.84 -9.27
C THR A 253 -9.30 10.27 -10.55
N ILE A 254 -9.90 9.07 -10.52
CA ILE A 254 -10.68 8.51 -11.63
C ILE A 254 -11.89 9.38 -11.93
N ALA A 255 -12.65 9.78 -10.91
CA ALA A 255 -13.80 10.68 -11.09
C ALA A 255 -13.38 12.01 -11.73
N ALA A 256 -12.23 12.56 -11.33
CA ALA A 256 -11.66 13.76 -11.94
C ALA A 256 -11.26 13.50 -13.40
N ALA A 257 -10.43 12.50 -13.70
CA ALA A 257 -9.89 12.24 -15.04
C ALA A 257 -11.00 11.94 -16.07
N ALA A 258 -12.00 11.13 -15.67
CA ALA A 258 -13.13 10.74 -16.52
C ALA A 258 -14.30 11.74 -16.50
N ARG A 259 -14.14 12.93 -15.89
CA ARG A 259 -15.19 13.97 -15.79
C ARG A 259 -16.52 13.42 -15.24
N SER A 260 -16.46 12.63 -14.21
CA SER A 260 -17.49 11.74 -13.70
C SER A 260 -18.10 12.23 -12.39
N ASN A 261 -19.23 11.63 -11.97
CA ASN A 261 -19.87 11.87 -10.69
C ASN A 261 -19.94 10.53 -9.93
N ILE A 262 -19.06 10.33 -8.97
CA ILE A 262 -18.91 9.07 -8.24
C ILE A 262 -19.09 9.33 -6.74
N LEU A 263 -19.93 8.52 -6.08
CA LEU A 263 -20.03 8.45 -4.63
C LEU A 263 -19.12 7.33 -4.12
N ILE A 264 -18.12 7.68 -3.32
CA ILE A 264 -17.11 6.77 -2.77
C ILE A 264 -17.49 6.52 -1.31
N ARG A 265 -17.90 5.28 -0.99
CA ARG A 265 -18.40 4.86 0.33
C ARG A 265 -17.37 4.04 1.10
N ASN A 266 -17.62 3.90 2.39
CA ASN A 266 -16.72 3.24 3.32
C ASN A 266 -15.36 3.91 3.32
N VAL A 267 -15.33 5.19 3.67
CA VAL A 267 -14.11 6.00 3.78
C VAL A 267 -14.11 6.77 5.10
N ILE A 268 -12.93 7.18 5.52
CA ILE A 268 -12.74 8.14 6.59
C ILE A 268 -12.33 9.48 5.93
N PRO A 269 -13.25 10.44 5.74
CA PRO A 269 -12.96 11.67 4.97
C PRO A 269 -11.74 12.43 5.48
N LYS A 270 -11.48 12.39 6.79
CA LYS A 270 -10.30 12.99 7.40
C LYS A 270 -8.98 12.45 6.84
N HIS A 271 -8.94 11.18 6.45
CA HIS A 271 -7.74 10.57 5.83
C HIS A 271 -7.53 11.03 4.39
N LEU A 272 -8.58 11.55 3.74
CA LEU A 272 -8.57 12.00 2.34
C LEU A 272 -8.28 13.50 2.19
N GLU A 273 -8.17 14.24 3.29
CA GLU A 273 -8.04 15.70 3.29
C GLU A 273 -6.93 16.23 2.38
N PRO A 274 -5.68 15.70 2.39
CA PRO A 274 -4.62 16.19 1.52
C PRO A 274 -4.93 16.00 0.02
N ILE A 275 -5.65 14.91 -0.32
CA ILE A 275 -6.06 14.59 -1.69
C ILE A 275 -7.21 15.51 -2.11
N THR A 276 -8.22 15.63 -1.25
CA THR A 276 -9.39 16.50 -1.44
C THR A 276 -8.98 17.94 -1.73
N GLN A 277 -8.08 18.51 -0.90
CA GLN A 277 -7.59 19.88 -1.08
C GLN A 277 -6.91 20.09 -2.44
N LYS A 278 -6.15 19.11 -2.93
CA LYS A 278 -5.49 19.23 -4.24
C LYS A 278 -6.49 19.10 -5.39
N LEU A 279 -7.46 18.21 -5.29
CA LEU A 279 -8.51 18.07 -6.29
C LEU A 279 -9.41 19.31 -6.35
N VAL A 280 -9.83 19.85 -5.21
CA VAL A 280 -10.61 21.09 -5.15
C VAL A 280 -9.81 22.27 -5.73
N LYS A 281 -8.50 22.35 -5.41
CA LYS A 281 -7.64 23.43 -5.92
C LYS A 281 -7.53 23.45 -7.45
N ILE A 282 -7.61 22.31 -8.13
CA ILE A 282 -7.57 22.24 -9.58
C ILE A 282 -8.95 22.42 -10.24
N GLY A 283 -10.05 22.49 -9.48
CA GLY A 283 -11.40 22.72 -9.99
C GLY A 283 -12.35 21.52 -9.92
N VAL A 284 -11.98 20.45 -9.16
CA VAL A 284 -12.87 19.32 -8.91
C VAL A 284 -13.78 19.65 -7.73
N GLN A 285 -15.08 19.36 -7.83
CA GLN A 285 -16.00 19.50 -6.73
C GLN A 285 -15.96 18.23 -5.86
N VAL A 286 -15.82 18.38 -4.55
CA VAL A 286 -15.82 17.27 -3.57
C VAL A 286 -16.79 17.60 -2.44
N GLU A 287 -17.77 16.74 -2.24
CA GLU A 287 -18.73 16.79 -1.12
C GLU A 287 -18.37 15.71 -0.12
N GLN A 288 -18.29 16.07 1.16
CA GLN A 288 -17.94 15.14 2.24
C GLN A 288 -19.17 14.79 3.08
N PHE A 289 -19.32 13.50 3.43
CA PHE A 289 -20.31 12.94 4.33
C PHE A 289 -19.59 12.23 5.47
N ASP A 290 -20.31 11.62 6.39
CA ASP A 290 -19.72 10.96 7.56
C ASP A 290 -18.78 9.79 7.18
N ASP A 291 -19.20 8.94 6.23
CA ASP A 291 -18.49 7.74 5.79
C ASP A 291 -18.31 7.67 4.26
N ALA A 292 -18.55 8.78 3.55
CA ALA A 292 -18.49 8.85 2.11
C ALA A 292 -17.97 10.19 1.61
N VAL A 293 -17.46 10.20 0.37
CA VAL A 293 -17.16 11.40 -0.38
C VAL A 293 -17.76 11.29 -1.79
N ARG A 294 -18.39 12.37 -2.26
CA ARG A 294 -18.84 12.48 -3.64
C ARG A 294 -17.86 13.35 -4.40
N VAL A 295 -17.40 12.86 -5.53
CA VAL A 295 -16.48 13.60 -6.40
C VAL A 295 -17.16 13.84 -7.72
N ILE A 296 -17.21 15.13 -8.13
CA ILE A 296 -17.82 15.58 -9.38
C ILE A 296 -16.74 16.25 -10.21
N GLY A 297 -16.38 15.62 -11.32
CA GLY A 297 -15.40 16.12 -12.27
C GLY A 297 -15.92 17.35 -12.99
N GLY A 298 -15.14 18.43 -12.97
CA GLY A 298 -15.45 19.67 -13.67
C GLY A 298 -15.13 19.64 -15.17
N PRO A 299 -15.59 20.63 -15.95
CA PRO A 299 -15.29 20.72 -17.38
C PRO A 299 -13.82 21.05 -17.64
N GLU A 300 -13.16 21.77 -16.73
CA GLU A 300 -11.79 22.24 -16.87
C GLU A 300 -11.03 22.10 -15.56
N TYR A 301 -9.72 21.82 -15.65
CA TYR A 301 -8.80 21.80 -14.54
C TYR A 301 -7.64 22.74 -14.78
N TYR A 302 -7.04 23.23 -13.71
CA TYR A 302 -5.94 24.18 -13.74
C TYR A 302 -4.70 23.59 -13.10
N GLY A 303 -3.53 23.97 -13.62
CA GLY A 303 -2.25 23.52 -13.12
C GLY A 303 -2.04 23.88 -11.64
N THR A 304 -1.30 23.03 -10.94
CA THR A 304 -0.99 23.22 -9.51
C THR A 304 0.36 22.60 -9.15
N SER A 305 0.86 22.97 -7.96
CA SER A 305 2.03 22.29 -7.37
C SER A 305 1.58 21.26 -6.34
N VAL A 306 2.13 20.07 -6.48
CA VAL A 306 1.97 18.93 -5.54
C VAL A 306 3.32 18.55 -5.02
N LYS A 307 3.49 18.50 -3.69
CA LYS A 307 4.69 17.99 -3.04
C LYS A 307 4.29 16.85 -2.08
N THR A 308 4.91 15.70 -2.26
CA THR A 308 4.69 14.58 -1.33
C THR A 308 5.38 14.87 0.00
N ASN A 309 4.72 14.51 1.09
CA ASN A 309 5.27 14.64 2.45
C ASN A 309 4.70 13.51 3.32
N PRO A 310 5.38 13.17 4.44
CA PRO A 310 4.78 12.32 5.48
C PRO A 310 3.42 12.87 5.94
N HIS A 311 2.56 11.97 6.41
CA HIS A 311 1.23 12.35 6.89
C HIS A 311 1.32 13.46 7.99
N PRO A 312 0.44 14.50 7.95
CA PRO A 312 -0.74 14.69 7.11
C PRO A 312 -0.50 15.39 5.76
N GLY A 313 0.71 15.31 5.21
CA GLY A 313 1.00 15.84 3.87
C GLY A 313 0.42 14.98 2.74
N PHE A 314 0.63 15.42 1.49
CA PHE A 314 0.15 14.67 0.33
C PHE A 314 0.90 13.33 0.21
N PRO A 315 0.19 12.18 0.20
CA PRO A 315 0.84 10.88 0.26
C PRO A 315 1.56 10.54 -1.05
N THR A 316 2.79 10.03 -0.95
CA THR A 316 3.57 9.56 -2.10
C THR A 316 2.83 8.50 -2.91
N ASP A 317 1.97 7.68 -2.27
CA ASP A 317 1.16 6.65 -2.93
C ASP A 317 0.05 7.20 -3.83
N MET A 318 -0.26 8.51 -3.75
CA MET A 318 -1.20 9.21 -4.63
C MET A 318 -0.52 10.09 -5.67
N GLN A 319 0.81 10.21 -5.62
CA GLN A 319 1.57 11.07 -6.50
C GLN A 319 1.40 10.69 -7.99
N PRO A 320 1.51 9.40 -8.40
CA PRO A 320 1.33 9.02 -9.81
C PRO A 320 -0.09 9.27 -10.33
N GLN A 321 -1.13 8.95 -9.54
CA GLN A 321 -2.54 9.15 -9.92
C GLN A 321 -2.86 10.64 -10.07
N MET A 322 -2.37 11.48 -9.17
CA MET A 322 -2.54 12.92 -9.27
C MET A 322 -1.80 13.49 -10.50
N ALA A 323 -0.59 13.01 -10.79
CA ALA A 323 0.15 13.39 -11.98
C ALA A 323 -0.63 13.05 -13.26
N ALA A 324 -1.30 11.88 -13.31
CA ALA A 324 -2.15 11.48 -14.44
C ALA A 324 -3.31 12.46 -14.64
N VAL A 325 -3.98 12.93 -13.58
CA VAL A 325 -5.03 13.96 -13.69
C VAL A 325 -4.45 15.28 -14.21
N LEU A 326 -3.27 15.68 -13.74
CA LEU A 326 -2.64 16.95 -14.11
C LEU A 326 -2.16 16.99 -15.57
N THR A 327 -2.02 15.84 -16.25
CA THR A 327 -1.67 15.82 -17.68
C THR A 327 -2.66 16.54 -18.59
N CYS A 328 -3.92 16.67 -18.14
CA CYS A 328 -4.98 17.37 -18.87
C CYS A 328 -5.44 18.66 -18.17
N ALA A 329 -4.65 19.19 -17.23
CA ALA A 329 -4.93 20.48 -16.57
C ALA A 329 -4.35 21.63 -17.37
N LYS A 330 -5.09 22.73 -17.53
CA LYS A 330 -4.62 23.94 -18.25
C LYS A 330 -3.42 24.59 -17.54
N GLY A 331 -2.37 24.88 -18.30
CA GLY A 331 -1.13 25.45 -17.81
C GLY A 331 -0.14 24.41 -17.28
N ALA A 332 0.86 24.88 -16.56
CA ALA A 332 1.91 24.02 -16.01
C ALA A 332 1.60 23.55 -14.58
N SER A 333 1.93 22.31 -14.29
CA SER A 333 1.89 21.72 -12.95
C SER A 333 3.27 21.25 -12.57
N MET A 334 3.58 21.26 -11.26
CA MET A 334 4.84 20.78 -10.71
C MET A 334 4.57 19.70 -9.66
N VAL A 335 5.18 18.55 -9.82
CA VAL A 335 5.09 17.45 -8.86
C VAL A 335 6.47 17.20 -8.27
N THR A 336 6.62 17.40 -6.97
CA THR A 336 7.87 17.16 -6.23
C THR A 336 7.73 15.92 -5.36
N GLU A 337 8.59 14.93 -5.56
CA GLU A 337 8.65 13.71 -4.75
C GLU A 337 9.72 13.85 -3.67
N SER A 338 9.32 13.80 -2.39
CA SER A 338 10.25 13.96 -1.27
C SER A 338 10.52 12.68 -0.49
N ILE A 339 9.81 11.59 -0.81
CA ILE A 339 9.89 10.32 -0.06
C ILE A 339 10.80 9.30 -0.78
N PHE A 340 10.57 9.08 -2.09
CA PHE A 340 11.29 8.07 -2.87
C PHE A 340 12.12 8.68 -3.99
N ASP A 341 13.28 8.08 -4.27
CA ASP A 341 14.19 8.56 -5.33
C ASP A 341 13.71 8.22 -6.73
N ASN A 342 13.03 7.10 -6.90
CA ASN A 342 12.72 6.53 -8.21
C ASN A 342 11.21 6.39 -8.47
N ARG A 343 10.42 7.41 -8.08
CA ARG A 343 8.95 7.35 -8.14
C ARG A 343 8.37 7.68 -9.53
N PHE A 344 9.11 8.34 -10.42
CA PHE A 344 8.63 8.83 -11.71
C PHE A 344 8.70 7.82 -12.87
N ARG A 345 8.89 6.54 -12.61
CA ARG A 345 9.00 5.49 -13.65
C ARG A 345 7.76 5.37 -14.54
N TYR A 346 6.59 5.75 -14.05
CA TYR A 346 5.33 5.76 -14.80
C TYR A 346 5.28 6.87 -15.88
N VAL A 347 6.16 7.86 -15.83
CA VAL A 347 6.15 9.02 -16.72
C VAL A 347 6.36 8.61 -18.17
N ASP A 348 7.25 7.67 -18.45
CA ASP A 348 7.51 7.21 -19.80
C ASP A 348 6.28 6.54 -20.43
N GLU A 349 5.48 5.87 -19.61
CA GLU A 349 4.22 5.25 -20.04
C GLU A 349 3.14 6.31 -20.30
N LEU A 350 3.05 7.36 -19.47
CA LEU A 350 2.15 8.49 -19.75
C LEU A 350 2.57 9.27 -21.01
N ARG A 351 3.88 9.41 -21.27
CA ARG A 351 4.37 10.01 -22.52
C ARG A 351 3.95 9.22 -23.75
N ARG A 352 3.90 7.86 -23.68
CA ARG A 352 3.34 7.01 -24.74
C ARG A 352 1.87 7.34 -25.03
N MET A 353 1.12 7.77 -24.01
CA MET A 353 -0.25 8.23 -24.15
C MET A 353 -0.36 9.70 -24.60
N GLY A 354 0.76 10.39 -24.87
CA GLY A 354 0.80 11.77 -25.34
C GLY A 354 0.94 12.84 -24.26
N ALA A 355 1.24 12.47 -23.02
CA ALA A 355 1.47 13.44 -21.94
C ALA A 355 2.78 14.24 -22.18
N ASN A 356 2.75 15.54 -21.89
CA ASN A 356 3.91 16.40 -21.92
C ASN A 356 4.46 16.56 -20.48
N ILE A 357 5.43 15.73 -20.14
CA ILE A 357 6.03 15.69 -18.80
C ILE A 357 7.55 15.68 -18.95
N SER A 358 8.23 16.56 -18.24
CA SER A 358 9.70 16.52 -18.05
C SER A 358 10.03 16.20 -16.60
N VAL A 359 11.08 15.39 -16.38
CA VAL A 359 11.53 14.98 -15.04
C VAL A 359 12.97 15.36 -14.88
N GLU A 360 13.27 16.07 -13.79
CA GLU A 360 14.64 16.40 -13.37
C GLU A 360 14.77 16.06 -11.88
N GLY A 361 15.59 15.07 -11.59
CA GLY A 361 15.77 14.56 -10.24
C GLY A 361 14.44 14.13 -9.59
N ARG A 362 14.05 14.84 -8.55
CA ARG A 362 12.81 14.58 -7.78
C ARG A 362 11.64 15.50 -8.16
N VAL A 363 11.72 16.18 -9.30
CA VAL A 363 10.69 17.11 -9.76
C VAL A 363 10.23 16.73 -11.17
N ALA A 364 8.92 16.62 -11.34
CA ALA A 364 8.27 16.53 -12.64
C ALA A 364 7.53 17.82 -12.94
N VAL A 365 7.74 18.38 -14.13
CA VAL A 365 6.96 19.48 -14.69
C VAL A 365 6.03 18.88 -15.73
N ILE A 366 4.74 19.16 -15.60
CA ILE A 366 3.67 18.66 -16.46
C ILE A 366 3.03 19.85 -17.16
N GLU A 367 3.12 19.89 -18.46
CA GLU A 367 2.37 20.84 -19.29
C GLU A 367 1.10 20.16 -19.77
N GLY A 368 -0.05 20.74 -19.44
CA GLY A 368 -1.34 20.13 -19.77
C GLY A 368 -1.56 20.01 -21.27
N VAL A 369 -2.04 18.84 -21.68
CA VAL A 369 -2.49 18.56 -23.04
C VAL A 369 -4.02 18.54 -23.10
N GLU A 370 -4.60 18.73 -24.26
CA GLU A 370 -6.07 18.73 -24.41
C GLU A 370 -6.67 17.38 -24.00
N LYS A 371 -6.06 16.27 -24.45
CA LYS A 371 -6.43 14.90 -24.14
C LYS A 371 -5.27 13.94 -24.32
N LEU A 372 -5.26 12.90 -23.50
CA LEU A 372 -4.41 11.74 -23.72
C LEU A 372 -5.04 10.82 -24.78
N LYS A 373 -4.21 9.99 -25.40
CA LYS A 373 -4.62 8.97 -26.38
C LYS A 373 -4.36 7.58 -25.83
N GLY A 374 -5.27 6.65 -26.12
CA GLY A 374 -5.06 5.24 -25.78
C GLY A 374 -3.82 4.67 -26.46
N ALA A 375 -3.05 3.88 -25.72
CA ALA A 375 -1.82 3.25 -26.17
C ALA A 375 -1.56 1.95 -25.39
N PRO A 376 -0.74 1.04 -25.93
CA PRO A 376 -0.18 -0.05 -25.13
C PRO A 376 0.83 0.52 -24.13
N VAL A 377 0.61 0.25 -22.82
CA VAL A 377 1.44 0.73 -21.71
C VAL A 377 1.65 -0.39 -20.66
N LYS A 378 2.64 -0.23 -19.81
CA LYS A 378 3.04 -1.25 -18.87
C LYS A 378 3.03 -0.73 -17.42
N ALA A 379 2.37 -1.44 -16.51
CA ALA A 379 2.44 -1.15 -15.09
C ALA A 379 3.85 -1.49 -14.57
N THR A 380 4.60 -0.48 -14.12
CA THR A 380 5.96 -0.65 -13.60
C THR A 380 5.98 -0.94 -12.09
N ASP A 381 4.92 -0.60 -11.40
CA ASP A 381 4.64 -0.85 -9.99
C ASP A 381 3.13 -0.64 -9.70
N LEU A 382 2.72 -0.93 -8.46
CA LEU A 382 1.32 -0.83 -8.01
C LEU A 382 0.68 0.54 -8.32
N ARG A 383 1.34 1.63 -7.95
CA ARG A 383 0.78 2.98 -8.06
C ARG A 383 0.94 3.56 -9.48
N ALA A 384 1.99 3.16 -10.18
CA ALA A 384 2.13 3.39 -11.61
C ALA A 384 0.96 2.77 -12.39
N GLY A 385 0.65 1.50 -12.12
CA GLY A 385 -0.50 0.83 -12.74
C GLY A 385 -1.83 1.55 -12.46
N ALA A 386 -2.06 1.99 -11.23
CA ALA A 386 -3.23 2.79 -10.87
C ALA A 386 -3.29 4.12 -11.64
N ALA A 387 -2.16 4.80 -11.79
CA ALA A 387 -2.09 6.05 -12.58
C ALA A 387 -2.41 5.82 -14.07
N LEU A 388 -1.96 4.70 -14.64
CA LEU A 388 -2.29 4.34 -16.02
C LEU A 388 -3.78 4.03 -16.19
N ILE A 389 -4.44 3.42 -15.20
CA ILE A 389 -5.91 3.24 -15.22
C ILE A 389 -6.62 4.60 -15.18
N VAL A 390 -6.17 5.51 -14.29
CA VAL A 390 -6.71 6.89 -14.22
C VAL A 390 -6.57 7.58 -15.58
N ALA A 391 -5.39 7.54 -16.19
CA ALA A 391 -5.11 8.13 -17.49
C ALA A 391 -5.95 7.51 -18.60
N ALA A 392 -6.06 6.17 -18.63
CA ALA A 392 -6.79 5.41 -19.65
C ALA A 392 -8.29 5.74 -19.67
N LEU A 393 -8.91 5.89 -18.47
CA LEU A 393 -10.33 6.23 -18.36
C LEU A 393 -10.64 7.64 -18.88
N GLY A 394 -9.69 8.59 -18.77
CA GLY A 394 -9.82 9.94 -19.33
C GLY A 394 -9.36 10.11 -20.79
N ALA A 395 -8.66 9.11 -21.35
CA ALA A 395 -8.06 9.17 -22.67
C ALA A 395 -9.08 8.92 -23.80
N GLU A 396 -8.72 9.31 -25.03
CA GLU A 396 -9.45 8.91 -26.24
C GLU A 396 -8.90 7.60 -26.79
N GLY A 397 -9.80 6.68 -27.18
CA GLY A 397 -9.42 5.40 -27.79
C GLY A 397 -9.27 4.27 -26.76
N VAL A 398 -8.46 3.28 -27.11
CA VAL A 398 -8.27 2.06 -26.31
C VAL A 398 -6.85 2.02 -25.75
N THR A 399 -6.74 1.78 -24.45
CA THR A 399 -5.48 1.56 -23.74
C THR A 399 -5.38 0.11 -23.32
N GLU A 400 -4.26 -0.53 -23.60
CA GLU A 400 -3.92 -1.86 -23.09
C GLU A 400 -2.87 -1.71 -21.99
N ILE A 401 -3.19 -2.14 -20.78
CA ILE A 401 -2.27 -2.06 -19.63
C ILE A 401 -1.76 -3.46 -19.33
N TYR A 402 -0.47 -3.65 -19.53
CA TYR A 402 0.24 -4.89 -19.27
C TYR A 402 0.76 -4.97 -17.82
N ASP A 403 1.16 -6.17 -17.38
CA ASP A 403 1.70 -6.43 -16.03
C ASP A 403 0.75 -6.01 -14.88
N ILE A 404 -0.55 -6.26 -15.07
CA ILE A 404 -1.59 -5.86 -14.12
C ILE A 404 -1.50 -6.55 -12.76
N PHE A 405 -0.72 -7.61 -12.64
CA PHE A 405 -0.41 -8.24 -11.34
C PHE A 405 0.16 -7.23 -10.33
N HIS A 406 0.83 -6.16 -10.81
CA HIS A 406 1.25 -5.06 -9.97
C HIS A 406 0.06 -4.32 -9.35
N VAL A 407 -1.04 -4.15 -10.08
CA VAL A 407 -2.26 -3.49 -9.59
C VAL A 407 -3.00 -4.38 -8.60
N GLU A 408 -3.12 -5.68 -8.91
CA GLU A 408 -3.85 -6.66 -8.11
C GLU A 408 -3.21 -6.96 -6.75
N ARG A 409 -1.94 -6.55 -6.56
CA ARG A 409 -1.29 -6.60 -5.24
C ARG A 409 -1.92 -5.66 -4.22
N GLY A 410 -2.66 -4.64 -4.63
CA GLY A 410 -3.14 -3.63 -3.71
C GLY A 410 -4.50 -3.04 -4.01
N TYR A 411 -5.15 -3.43 -5.11
CA TYR A 411 -6.50 -3.03 -5.45
C TYR A 411 -7.37 -4.26 -5.64
N GLU A 412 -8.35 -4.42 -4.77
CA GLU A 412 -9.30 -5.51 -4.81
C GLU A 412 -10.31 -5.30 -5.93
N ASN A 413 -10.42 -6.27 -6.86
CA ASN A 413 -11.45 -6.32 -7.90
C ASN A 413 -11.60 -4.99 -8.67
N MET A 414 -10.49 -4.33 -9.03
CA MET A 414 -10.48 -3.01 -9.68
C MET A 414 -11.36 -3.00 -10.95
N GLU A 415 -11.26 -4.02 -11.81
CA GLU A 415 -12.08 -4.14 -13.01
C GLU A 415 -13.57 -4.19 -12.67
N VAL A 416 -13.97 -5.01 -11.70
CA VAL A 416 -15.38 -5.19 -11.31
C VAL A 416 -15.95 -3.89 -10.76
N LYS A 417 -15.21 -3.19 -9.89
CA LYS A 417 -15.60 -1.89 -9.34
C LYS A 417 -15.75 -0.84 -10.44
N LEU A 418 -14.82 -0.78 -11.39
CA LEU A 418 -14.90 0.16 -12.52
C LEU A 418 -16.07 -0.14 -13.47
N ARG A 419 -16.31 -1.42 -13.76
CA ARG A 419 -17.46 -1.83 -14.58
C ARG A 419 -18.80 -1.48 -13.92
N SER A 420 -18.91 -1.61 -12.60
CA SER A 420 -20.13 -1.22 -11.87
C SER A 420 -20.43 0.29 -11.96
N LEU A 421 -19.39 1.12 -12.18
CA LEU A 421 -19.51 2.55 -12.41
C LEU A 421 -19.77 2.89 -13.89
N GLY A 422 -19.81 1.91 -14.80
CA GLY A 422 -20.05 2.08 -16.23
C GLY A 422 -18.81 2.17 -17.10
N ALA A 423 -17.62 1.90 -16.54
CA ALA A 423 -16.38 1.86 -17.34
C ALA A 423 -16.41 0.72 -18.36
N ASP A 424 -15.80 0.97 -19.51
CA ASP A 424 -15.56 -0.03 -20.55
C ASP A 424 -14.14 -0.62 -20.34
N ILE A 425 -14.07 -1.59 -19.45
CA ILE A 425 -12.84 -2.25 -19.06
C ILE A 425 -13.03 -3.76 -19.09
N GLN A 426 -12.02 -4.47 -19.57
CA GLN A 426 -11.97 -5.93 -19.59
C GLN A 426 -10.59 -6.40 -19.14
N LYS A 427 -10.58 -7.48 -18.37
CA LYS A 427 -9.37 -8.25 -18.06
C LYS A 427 -9.30 -9.40 -19.05
N VAL A 428 -8.23 -9.47 -19.81
CA VAL A 428 -8.04 -10.47 -20.86
C VAL A 428 -6.67 -11.12 -20.73
N ASP A 429 -6.58 -12.38 -21.14
CA ASP A 429 -5.31 -13.10 -21.19
C ASP A 429 -4.39 -12.47 -22.23
N GLU A 430 -3.11 -12.34 -21.90
CA GLU A 430 -2.09 -12.02 -22.90
C GLU A 430 -1.90 -13.24 -23.80
N PRO A 431 -1.87 -13.08 -25.14
CA PRO A 431 -1.52 -14.17 -26.02
C PRO A 431 -0.10 -14.65 -25.69
N ASP A 432 0.10 -15.97 -25.73
CA ASP A 432 1.44 -16.56 -25.57
C ASP A 432 2.41 -15.89 -26.55
N PRO A 433 3.53 -15.33 -26.08
CA PRO A 433 4.47 -14.67 -26.97
C PRO A 433 4.98 -15.66 -28.02
N THR A 434 4.99 -15.24 -29.27
CA THR A 434 5.49 -16.04 -30.39
C THR A 434 6.96 -16.43 -30.18
N ALA A 435 7.42 -17.46 -30.88
CA ALA A 435 8.82 -17.89 -30.77
C ALA A 435 9.80 -16.77 -31.13
N GLU A 436 9.43 -15.86 -32.04
CA GLU A 436 10.21 -14.67 -32.42
C GLU A 436 10.27 -13.64 -31.30
N GLU A 437 9.15 -13.36 -30.60
CA GLU A 437 9.13 -12.45 -29.45
C GLU A 437 9.90 -13.00 -28.25
N LYS A 438 9.87 -14.35 -28.03
CA LYS A 438 10.70 -15.03 -27.04
C LYS A 438 12.19 -14.93 -27.36
N ALA A 439 12.57 -15.00 -28.64
CA ALA A 439 13.95 -14.82 -29.09
C ALA A 439 14.43 -13.37 -28.94
N LEU A 440 13.57 -12.39 -29.25
CA LEU A 440 13.87 -10.97 -29.12
C LEU A 440 14.06 -10.56 -27.65
N LYS A 441 13.20 -11.06 -26.72
CA LYS A 441 13.34 -10.84 -25.26
C LYS A 441 14.60 -11.48 -24.66
N LYS A 442 15.19 -12.48 -25.31
CA LYS A 442 16.47 -13.08 -24.89
C LYS A 442 17.68 -12.35 -25.43
N ALA A 443 17.53 -11.55 -26.49
CA ALA A 443 18.60 -10.81 -27.15
C ALA A 443 18.78 -9.36 -26.61
N LEU A 444 17.82 -8.87 -25.83
CA LEU A 444 17.84 -7.59 -25.09
C LEU A 444 18.17 -7.85 -23.60
#